data_a790f1ebf6a24de29624cfb9ee1cf733
#
_entry.id   a790f1ebf6a24de29624cfb9ee1cf733
#
_cell.length_a   1.000
_cell.length_b   1.000
_cell.length_c   1.000
_cell.angle_alpha   90.00
_cell.angle_beta   90.00
_cell.angle_gamma   90.00
#
_symmetry.space_group_name_H-M   'P 1'
#
loop_
_entity.id
_entity.type
_entity.pdbx_description
1 polymer ?
#
loop_
_entity_poly.entity_id
_entity_poly.type
_entity_poly.pdbx_seq_one_letter_code
_entity_poly.pdbx_strand_id
1 'polypeptide(L)'
;DFVEKQLNEEPTKSSMANMMVKEFFQNFGTNFDVYQLQGADKTGQKDAYVVAVDVKKIAQQVAKDKTNDPMFVAAMAALDKGQIDPVTEQLILGAVNKQIPTTTTVVPLNDPKRYANLKTRSGELLIKPRTLTVENAEQVHPVAGTKYQTYAASSRLLYADGDGQTPLYANAAFVLKPGKPVLYVGVTTDVQRDYFKTIFDNAFKSIK
;
A
#
# COMPACT_ATOMS: atom_id res chain seq x y z
N ASP A 1 7.79 5.79 -17.67
CA ASP A 1 7.06 6.26 -18.91
C ASP A 1 5.57 6.01 -18.87
N PHE A 2 5.05 4.82 -18.49
CA PHE A 2 3.61 4.55 -18.44
C PHE A 2 2.93 5.26 -17.27
N VAL A 3 3.56 5.26 -16.10
CA VAL A 3 3.05 5.90 -14.88
C VAL A 3 3.05 7.43 -15.03
N GLU A 4 4.11 8.02 -15.59
CA GLU A 4 4.17 9.47 -15.85
C GLU A 4 3.12 9.91 -16.87
N LYS A 5 2.83 9.11 -17.89
CA LYS A 5 1.86 9.42 -18.93
C LYS A 5 0.42 9.41 -18.41
N GLN A 6 0.09 8.46 -17.52
CA GLN A 6 -1.23 8.39 -16.88
C GLN A 6 -1.45 9.47 -15.80
N LEU A 7 -0.37 9.95 -15.17
CA LEU A 7 -0.43 10.96 -14.12
C LEU A 7 -0.62 12.39 -14.66
N ASN A 8 -0.45 12.58 -15.97
CA ASN A 8 -0.61 13.89 -16.66
C ASN A 8 -1.92 14.05 -17.44
N GLU A 9 -2.77 13.01 -17.50
CA GLU A 9 -4.08 13.11 -18.11
C GLU A 9 -5.13 13.66 -17.13
N GLU A 10 -6.08 14.44 -17.65
CA GLU A 10 -7.06 15.27 -16.90
C GLU A 10 -7.85 14.54 -15.80
N PRO A 11 -8.32 15.28 -14.76
CA PRO A 11 -8.88 14.69 -13.55
C PRO A 11 -10.28 14.13 -13.77
N THR A 12 -10.38 12.86 -14.16
CA THR A 12 -11.59 12.06 -14.00
C THR A 12 -11.61 11.45 -12.58
N LYS A 13 -12.72 10.86 -12.14
CA LYS A 13 -12.82 10.20 -10.81
C LYS A 13 -11.75 9.11 -10.57
N SER A 14 -11.15 8.59 -11.63
CA SER A 14 -9.97 7.72 -11.64
C SER A 14 -8.70 8.43 -11.13
N SER A 15 -8.63 9.76 -11.24
CA SER A 15 -7.46 10.54 -10.85
C SER A 15 -7.24 10.63 -9.33
N MET A 16 -8.28 10.41 -8.51
CA MET A 16 -8.13 10.46 -7.05
C MET A 16 -7.34 9.25 -6.54
N ALA A 17 -7.61 8.06 -7.06
CA ALA A 17 -6.82 6.87 -6.73
C ALA A 17 -5.38 7.01 -7.24
N ASN A 18 -5.18 7.59 -8.43
CA ASN A 18 -3.85 7.88 -8.98
C ASN A 18 -3.09 8.91 -8.13
N MET A 19 -3.75 9.96 -7.64
CA MET A 19 -3.14 10.94 -6.74
C MET A 19 -2.76 10.33 -5.39
N MET A 20 -3.63 9.49 -4.81
CA MET A 20 -3.33 8.78 -3.56
C MET A 20 -2.13 7.86 -3.71
N VAL A 21 -2.08 7.06 -4.77
CA VAL A 21 -0.96 6.19 -5.08
C VAL A 21 0.30 7.03 -5.24
N LYS A 22 0.24 8.13 -5.98
CA LYS A 22 1.37 9.05 -6.17
C LYS A 22 1.86 9.65 -4.86
N GLU A 23 0.98 10.20 -4.04
CA GLU A 23 1.36 10.82 -2.76
C GLU A 23 1.87 9.80 -1.74
N PHE A 24 1.21 8.66 -1.62
CA PHE A 24 1.62 7.61 -0.71
C PHE A 24 3.02 7.07 -1.06
N PHE A 25 3.32 6.91 -2.35
CA PHE A 25 4.58 6.34 -2.81
C PHE A 25 5.65 7.37 -3.22
N GLN A 26 5.34 8.67 -3.36
CA GLN A 26 6.36 9.70 -3.61
C GLN A 26 7.46 9.73 -2.52
N ASN A 27 7.11 9.37 -1.29
CA ASN A 27 8.06 9.25 -0.19
C ASN A 27 8.96 8.00 -0.29
N PHE A 28 8.59 7.01 -1.09
CA PHE A 28 9.33 5.75 -1.26
C PHE A 28 10.16 5.67 -2.55
N GLY A 29 10.21 6.77 -3.34
CA GLY A 29 10.95 6.82 -4.60
C GLY A 29 10.26 6.05 -5.74
N THR A 30 11.01 5.73 -6.80
CA THR A 30 10.50 5.10 -8.04
C THR A 30 10.51 3.56 -7.99
N ASN A 31 10.50 2.95 -6.81
CA ASN A 31 10.65 1.50 -6.65
C ASN A 31 9.30 0.77 -6.59
N PHE A 32 8.33 1.22 -7.38
CA PHE A 32 7.02 0.60 -7.46
C PHE A 32 6.46 0.62 -8.90
N ASP A 33 5.63 -0.35 -9.20
CA ASP A 33 4.83 -0.44 -10.41
C ASP A 33 3.35 -0.33 -10.06
N VAL A 34 2.56 0.33 -10.91
CA VAL A 34 1.11 0.48 -10.72
C VAL A 34 0.38 -0.17 -11.88
N TYR A 35 -0.59 -1.03 -11.55
CA TYR A 35 -1.46 -1.72 -12.49
C TYR A 35 -2.90 -1.31 -12.24
N GLN A 36 -3.61 -0.92 -13.28
CA GLN A 36 -5.06 -0.72 -13.22
C GLN A 36 -5.78 -2.01 -13.58
N LEU A 37 -6.73 -2.42 -12.74
CA LEU A 37 -7.64 -3.53 -13.01
C LEU A 37 -9.00 -2.94 -13.38
N GLN A 38 -9.54 -3.41 -14.48
CA GLN A 38 -10.88 -3.03 -14.94
C GLN A 38 -11.77 -4.26 -15.01
N GLY A 39 -13.02 -4.09 -14.62
CA GLY A 39 -14.04 -5.11 -14.67
C GLY A 39 -15.43 -4.50 -14.81
N ALA A 40 -16.43 -5.33 -14.92
CA ALA A 40 -17.81 -4.91 -14.95
C ALA A 40 -18.72 -5.98 -14.35
N ASP A 41 -19.80 -5.55 -13.73
CA ASP A 41 -20.89 -6.40 -13.28
C ASP A 41 -22.25 -5.75 -13.63
N LYS A 42 -23.34 -6.31 -13.10
CA LYS A 42 -24.70 -5.80 -13.31
C LYS A 42 -24.91 -4.36 -12.81
N THR A 43 -24.02 -3.86 -11.95
CA THR A 43 -24.09 -2.52 -11.35
C THR A 43 -23.21 -1.49 -12.09
N GLY A 44 -22.47 -1.92 -13.12
CA GLY A 44 -21.65 -1.05 -13.95
C GLY A 44 -20.17 -1.39 -13.95
N GLN A 45 -19.36 -0.47 -14.46
CA GLN A 45 -17.89 -0.61 -14.49
C GLN A 45 -17.29 -0.59 -13.08
N LYS A 46 -16.23 -1.36 -12.94
CA LYS A 46 -15.46 -1.52 -11.70
C LYS A 46 -13.99 -1.26 -11.97
N ASP A 47 -13.35 -0.56 -11.10
CA ASP A 47 -11.91 -0.30 -11.17
C ASP A 47 -11.23 -0.50 -9.83
N ALA A 48 -9.99 -0.99 -9.93
CA ALA A 48 -9.07 -1.11 -8.82
C ALA A 48 -7.64 -0.85 -9.29
N TYR A 49 -6.77 -0.60 -8.37
CA TYR A 49 -5.35 -0.45 -8.62
C TYR A 49 -4.58 -1.48 -7.81
N VAL A 50 -3.52 -2.02 -8.40
CA VAL A 50 -2.54 -2.84 -7.69
C VAL A 50 -1.19 -2.15 -7.80
N VAL A 51 -0.61 -1.86 -6.66
CA VAL A 51 0.74 -1.32 -6.55
C VAL A 51 1.68 -2.45 -6.15
N ALA A 52 2.73 -2.66 -6.93
CA ALA A 52 3.80 -3.60 -6.62
C ALA A 52 5.04 -2.84 -6.18
N VAL A 53 5.50 -3.11 -4.97
CA VAL A 53 6.59 -2.39 -4.32
C VAL A 53 7.78 -3.32 -4.11
N ASP A 54 8.97 -2.93 -4.61
CA ASP A 54 10.22 -3.65 -4.34
C ASP A 54 10.68 -3.37 -2.90
N VAL A 55 10.36 -4.31 -2.02
CA VAL A 55 10.62 -4.16 -0.58
C VAL A 55 12.11 -4.11 -0.27
N LYS A 56 12.94 -4.83 -1.01
CA LYS A 56 14.38 -4.84 -0.80
C LYS A 56 15.00 -3.48 -1.06
N LYS A 57 14.60 -2.82 -2.15
CA LYS A 57 15.08 -1.48 -2.48
C LYS A 57 14.64 -0.45 -1.44
N ILE A 58 13.38 -0.52 -0.97
CA ILE A 58 12.91 0.37 0.10
C ILE A 58 13.68 0.12 1.39
N ALA A 59 13.83 -1.13 1.81
CA ALA A 59 14.59 -1.46 3.00
C ALA A 59 16.02 -0.91 2.94
N GLN A 60 16.69 -1.05 1.80
CA GLN A 60 18.03 -0.50 1.58
C GLN A 60 18.05 1.04 1.65
N GLN A 61 17.03 1.72 1.15
CA GLN A 61 16.93 3.18 1.21
C GLN A 61 16.69 3.69 2.63
N VAL A 62 15.76 3.06 3.35
CA VAL A 62 15.38 3.47 4.72
C VAL A 62 16.48 3.18 5.74
N ALA A 63 17.23 2.12 5.51
CA ALA A 63 18.24 1.65 6.46
C ALA A 63 19.68 1.99 6.04
N LYS A 64 19.88 3.05 5.25
CA LYS A 64 21.24 3.49 4.84
C LYS A 64 22.22 3.59 5.99
N ASP A 65 21.75 4.05 7.15
CA ASP A 65 22.55 4.22 8.36
C ASP A 65 22.61 2.95 9.25
N LYS A 66 21.87 1.89 8.90
CA LYS A 66 21.76 0.65 9.68
C LYS A 66 22.35 -0.57 8.97
N THR A 67 23.14 -0.37 7.94
CA THR A 67 23.73 -1.48 7.15
C THR A 67 24.61 -2.43 7.95
N ASN A 68 25.11 -2.00 9.11
CA ASN A 68 25.90 -2.81 10.05
C ASN A 68 25.08 -3.37 11.23
N ASP A 69 23.78 -3.11 11.30
CA ASP A 69 22.91 -3.69 12.34
C ASP A 69 22.71 -5.18 12.04
N PRO A 70 23.10 -6.09 12.97
CA PRO A 70 22.97 -7.54 12.77
C PRO A 70 21.54 -7.99 12.45
N MET A 71 20.53 -7.35 13.05
CA MET A 71 19.11 -7.66 12.76
C MET A 71 18.73 -7.24 11.34
N PHE A 72 19.21 -6.09 10.89
CA PHE A 72 18.98 -5.64 9.51
C PHE A 72 19.65 -6.58 8.50
N VAL A 73 20.92 -6.97 8.76
CA VAL A 73 21.65 -7.93 7.91
C VAL A 73 20.92 -9.28 7.86
N ALA A 74 20.45 -9.79 8.98
CA ALA A 74 19.68 -11.04 9.03
C ALA A 74 18.36 -10.93 8.27
N ALA A 75 17.63 -9.82 8.42
CA ALA A 75 16.40 -9.57 7.67
C ALA A 75 16.65 -9.52 6.15
N MET A 76 17.69 -8.81 5.72
CA MET A 76 18.07 -8.74 4.30
C MET A 76 18.46 -10.12 3.75
N ALA A 77 19.19 -10.94 4.53
CA ALA A 77 19.52 -12.29 4.15
C ALA A 77 18.29 -13.20 4.00
N ALA A 78 17.27 -13.05 4.88
CA ALA A 78 16.00 -13.75 4.77
C ALA A 78 15.22 -13.33 3.51
N LEU A 79 15.19 -12.03 3.20
CA LEU A 79 14.60 -11.51 1.97
C LEU A 79 15.31 -12.07 0.71
N ASP A 80 16.62 -12.21 0.74
CA ASP A 80 17.40 -12.77 -0.38
C ASP A 80 17.14 -14.27 -0.57
N LYS A 81 16.99 -15.02 0.51
CA LYS A 81 16.64 -16.45 0.46
C LYS A 81 15.19 -16.66 0.02
N GLY A 82 14.32 -15.69 0.22
CA GLY A 82 12.88 -15.81 -0.02
C GLY A 82 12.18 -16.81 0.90
N GLN A 83 12.76 -17.08 2.06
CA GLN A 83 12.23 -18.02 3.05
C GLN A 83 12.54 -17.54 4.46
N ILE A 84 11.56 -17.68 5.33
CA ILE A 84 11.68 -17.48 6.77
C ILE A 84 11.35 -18.82 7.42
N ASP A 85 12.16 -19.24 8.38
CA ASP A 85 11.87 -20.47 9.14
C ASP A 85 10.64 -20.29 10.05
N PRO A 86 9.94 -21.38 10.42
CA PRO A 86 8.67 -21.28 11.14
C PRO A 86 8.75 -20.58 12.50
N VAL A 87 9.88 -20.67 13.21
CA VAL A 87 10.06 -20.02 14.52
C VAL A 87 10.20 -18.50 14.31
N THR A 88 11.06 -18.10 13.40
CA THR A 88 11.25 -16.68 13.03
C THR A 88 9.97 -16.09 12.46
N GLU A 89 9.22 -16.84 11.65
CA GLU A 89 7.92 -16.44 11.13
C GLU A 89 6.93 -16.08 12.25
N GLN A 90 6.77 -16.95 13.23
CA GLN A 90 5.87 -16.71 14.37
C GLN A 90 6.28 -15.48 15.17
N LEU A 91 7.58 -15.28 15.38
CA LEU A 91 8.09 -14.11 16.08
C LEU A 91 7.80 -12.81 15.31
N ILE A 92 8.06 -12.81 14.00
CA ILE A 92 7.79 -11.65 13.13
C ILE A 92 6.30 -11.35 13.08
N LEU A 93 5.44 -12.36 12.83
CA LEU A 93 4.00 -12.17 12.78
C LEU A 93 3.45 -11.68 14.12
N GLY A 94 3.95 -12.23 15.24
CA GLY A 94 3.56 -11.77 16.57
C GLY A 94 3.96 -10.31 16.83
N ALA A 95 5.14 -9.89 16.39
CA ALA A 95 5.61 -8.52 16.54
C ALA A 95 4.84 -7.54 15.64
N VAL A 96 4.65 -7.90 14.37
CA VAL A 96 3.90 -7.09 13.39
C VAL A 96 2.44 -6.93 13.84
N ASN A 97 1.77 -8.04 14.19
CA ASN A 97 0.37 -8.03 14.58
C ASN A 97 0.09 -7.25 15.88
N LYS A 98 1.08 -7.16 16.78
CA LYS A 98 1.00 -6.26 17.94
C LYS A 98 1.03 -4.78 17.58
N GLN A 99 1.65 -4.45 16.45
CA GLN A 99 1.75 -3.06 15.97
C GLN A 99 0.59 -2.68 15.04
N ILE A 100 -0.13 -3.67 14.49
CA ILE A 100 -1.34 -3.39 13.72
C ILE A 100 -2.37 -2.80 14.67
N PRO A 101 -2.81 -1.57 14.40
CA PRO A 101 -3.74 -0.92 15.31
C PRO A 101 -5.07 -1.66 15.32
N THR A 102 -5.48 -2.06 16.51
CA THR A 102 -6.87 -2.50 16.77
C THR A 102 -7.82 -1.32 16.79
N THR A 103 -7.26 -0.11 16.77
CA THR A 103 -7.94 1.18 16.77
C THR A 103 -7.58 1.95 15.50
N THR A 104 -8.41 2.92 15.16
CA THR A 104 -8.22 3.83 14.04
C THR A 104 -6.86 4.55 14.12
N THR A 105 -6.07 4.45 13.06
CA THR A 105 -4.79 5.17 12.92
C THR A 105 -4.88 6.16 11.79
N VAL A 106 -4.55 7.42 12.06
CA VAL A 106 -4.51 8.49 11.05
C VAL A 106 -3.08 8.71 10.58
N VAL A 107 -2.86 8.56 9.29
CA VAL A 107 -1.56 8.79 8.65
C VAL A 107 -1.65 10.09 7.84
N PRO A 108 -0.84 11.12 8.15
CA PRO A 108 -0.77 12.31 7.30
C PRO A 108 -0.06 11.97 5.99
N LEU A 109 -0.68 12.33 4.86
CA LEU A 109 -0.12 12.13 3.52
C LEU A 109 0.67 13.33 3.02
N ASN A 110 0.40 14.51 3.57
CA ASN A 110 1.17 15.73 3.28
C ASN A 110 1.47 16.50 4.57
N ASP A 111 2.39 17.45 4.48
CA ASP A 111 2.67 18.40 5.55
C ASP A 111 2.10 19.78 5.19
N PRO A 112 0.87 20.12 5.64
CA PRO A 112 0.25 21.40 5.34
C PRO A 112 1.06 22.59 5.89
N LYS A 113 1.85 22.37 6.95
CA LYS A 113 2.71 23.45 7.54
C LYS A 113 3.77 23.93 6.57
N ARG A 114 4.25 23.05 5.71
CA ARG A 114 5.22 23.39 4.65
C ARG A 114 4.67 24.40 3.66
N TYR A 115 3.35 24.48 3.52
CA TYR A 115 2.65 25.34 2.57
C TYR A 115 1.70 26.33 3.26
N ALA A 116 1.87 26.56 4.57
CA ALA A 116 1.02 27.44 5.36
C ALA A 116 0.98 28.90 4.86
N ASN A 117 2.00 29.30 4.09
CA ASN A 117 2.08 30.63 3.48
C ASN A 117 1.22 30.78 2.21
N LEU A 118 0.81 29.64 1.62
CA LEU A 118 -0.02 29.64 0.41
C LEU A 118 -1.48 29.68 0.82
N LYS A 119 -2.04 30.89 0.82
CA LYS A 119 -3.46 31.13 1.17
C LYS A 119 -4.21 31.77 0.01
N THR A 120 -5.51 31.49 -0.05
CA THR A 120 -6.43 32.21 -0.92
C THR A 120 -6.57 33.66 -0.45
N ARG A 121 -7.25 34.51 -1.25
CA ARG A 121 -7.61 35.86 -0.81
C ARG A 121 -8.52 35.88 0.42
N SER A 122 -9.30 34.82 0.65
CA SER A 122 -10.14 34.63 1.85
C SER A 122 -9.37 34.13 3.08
N GLY A 123 -8.08 33.84 2.94
CA GLY A 123 -7.22 33.36 4.04
C GLY A 123 -7.22 31.84 4.25
N GLU A 124 -7.93 31.09 3.42
CA GLU A 124 -7.93 29.63 3.44
C GLU A 124 -6.62 29.06 2.91
N LEU A 125 -6.20 27.90 3.42
CA LEU A 125 -5.03 27.20 2.89
C LEU A 125 -5.29 26.72 1.45
N LEU A 126 -4.40 27.06 0.53
CA LEU A 126 -4.45 26.55 -0.84
C LEU A 126 -4.19 25.05 -0.91
N ILE A 127 -3.35 24.53 0.01
CA ILE A 127 -3.07 23.10 0.13
C ILE A 127 -3.72 22.62 1.41
N LYS A 128 -4.81 21.86 1.25
CA LYS A 128 -5.55 21.29 2.37
C LYS A 128 -4.81 20.06 2.94
N PRO A 129 -4.98 19.77 4.25
CA PRO A 129 -4.49 18.54 4.82
C PRO A 129 -5.09 17.32 4.13
N ARG A 130 -4.24 16.33 3.83
CA ARG A 130 -4.65 15.03 3.32
C ARG A 130 -4.27 13.97 4.31
N THR A 131 -5.18 13.09 4.61
CA THR A 131 -4.96 12.01 5.56
C THR A 131 -5.49 10.69 5.04
N LEU A 132 -4.86 9.63 5.46
CA LEU A 132 -5.34 8.26 5.30
C LEU A 132 -5.62 7.70 6.70
N THR A 133 -6.86 7.36 6.96
CA THR A 133 -7.25 6.71 8.20
C THR A 133 -7.36 5.22 7.95
N VAL A 134 -6.62 4.42 8.71
CA VAL A 134 -6.69 2.95 8.67
C VAL A 134 -7.74 2.51 9.68
N GLU A 135 -8.75 1.80 9.21
CA GLU A 135 -9.86 1.30 10.02
C GLU A 135 -9.96 -0.22 9.90
N ASN A 136 -10.18 -0.90 11.01
CA ASN A 136 -10.42 -2.35 11.03
C ASN A 136 -9.37 -3.15 10.24
N ALA A 137 -8.09 -2.87 10.48
CA ALA A 137 -7.01 -3.64 9.88
C ALA A 137 -7.05 -5.09 10.38
N GLU A 138 -7.04 -6.03 9.44
CA GLU A 138 -6.91 -7.45 9.75
C GLU A 138 -5.47 -7.75 10.17
N GLN A 139 -5.30 -8.78 10.99
CA GLN A 139 -3.96 -9.27 11.32
C GLN A 139 -3.30 -9.87 10.08
N VAL A 140 -2.00 -9.67 9.95
CA VAL A 140 -1.18 -10.32 8.94
C VAL A 140 -1.19 -11.83 9.19
N HIS A 141 -1.51 -12.59 8.15
CA HIS A 141 -1.61 -14.05 8.21
C HIS A 141 -0.94 -14.69 6.99
N PRO A 142 -0.40 -15.92 7.12
CA PRO A 142 0.16 -16.65 6.00
C PRO A 142 -0.93 -17.10 5.03
N VAL A 143 -0.64 -17.06 3.73
CA VAL A 143 -1.53 -17.50 2.65
C VAL A 143 -1.11 -18.89 2.18
N ALA A 144 -1.97 -19.87 2.39
CA ALA A 144 -1.71 -21.26 1.98
C ALA A 144 -1.84 -21.44 0.45
N GLY A 145 -1.11 -22.44 -0.09
CA GLY A 145 -1.19 -22.84 -1.50
C GLY A 145 -0.47 -21.95 -2.48
N THR A 146 0.37 -21.02 -2.01
CA THR A 146 1.20 -20.16 -2.82
C THR A 146 2.56 -20.83 -3.14
N LYS A 147 3.17 -20.46 -4.27
CA LYS A 147 4.53 -20.94 -4.65
C LYS A 147 5.62 -20.42 -3.70
N TYR A 148 5.47 -19.20 -3.24
CA TYR A 148 6.40 -18.53 -2.32
C TYR A 148 5.71 -18.28 -0.99
N GLN A 149 6.45 -18.20 0.10
CA GLN A 149 5.89 -17.74 1.36
C GLN A 149 5.22 -16.38 1.15
N THR A 150 3.93 -16.32 1.46
CA THR A 150 3.11 -15.13 1.21
C THR A 150 2.31 -14.82 2.45
N TYR A 151 2.25 -13.55 2.80
CA TYR A 151 1.52 -13.03 3.95
C TYR A 151 0.55 -11.97 3.47
N ALA A 152 -0.67 -11.99 3.97
CA ALA A 152 -1.69 -11.04 3.56
C ALA A 152 -2.37 -10.37 4.75
N ALA A 153 -2.88 -9.18 4.51
CA ALA A 153 -3.75 -8.45 5.41
C ALA A 153 -4.66 -7.53 4.60
N SER A 154 -5.83 -7.21 5.12
CA SER A 154 -6.72 -6.24 4.52
C SER A 154 -7.15 -5.18 5.52
N SER A 155 -7.61 -4.04 5.02
CA SER A 155 -8.09 -2.94 5.84
C SER A 155 -9.09 -2.10 5.07
N ARG A 156 -10.04 -1.53 5.80
CA ARG A 156 -10.79 -0.38 5.33
C ARG A 156 -9.95 0.87 5.55
N LEU A 157 -9.91 1.72 4.54
CA LEU A 157 -9.20 2.98 4.59
C LEU A 157 -10.20 4.13 4.37
N LEU A 158 -9.96 5.26 5.02
CA LEU A 158 -10.70 6.48 4.76
C LEU A 158 -9.72 7.55 4.31
N TYR A 159 -9.79 7.89 3.03
CA TYR A 159 -9.01 8.98 2.47
C TYR A 159 -9.76 10.29 2.68
N ALA A 160 -9.11 11.28 3.26
CA ALA A 160 -9.66 12.62 3.43
C ALA A 160 -8.78 13.65 2.70
N ASP A 161 -9.43 14.50 1.89
CA ASP A 161 -8.82 15.62 1.17
C ASP A 161 -9.64 16.89 1.43
N GLY A 162 -9.22 17.67 2.41
CA GLY A 162 -9.93 18.85 2.83
C GLY A 162 -11.32 18.51 3.36
N ASP A 163 -12.36 18.83 2.61
CA ASP A 163 -13.76 18.68 3.01
C ASP A 163 -14.38 17.34 2.58
N GLY A 164 -13.65 16.59 1.73
CA GLY A 164 -14.11 15.32 1.18
C GLY A 164 -13.53 14.11 1.89
N GLN A 165 -14.34 13.05 2.00
CA GLN A 165 -13.88 11.75 2.49
C GLN A 165 -14.29 10.66 1.50
N THR A 166 -13.34 9.77 1.17
CA THR A 166 -13.57 8.64 0.28
C THR A 166 -13.23 7.34 1.01
N PRO A 167 -14.21 6.48 1.27
CA PRO A 167 -13.95 5.17 1.84
C PRO A 167 -13.36 4.24 0.77
N LEU A 168 -12.27 3.58 1.15
CA LEU A 168 -11.51 2.67 0.31
C LEU A 168 -11.36 1.31 1.02
N TYR A 169 -11.09 0.29 0.22
CA TYR A 169 -10.66 -1.02 0.66
C TYR A 169 -9.27 -1.31 0.12
N ALA A 170 -8.37 -1.76 0.99
CA ALA A 170 -7.04 -2.22 0.61
C ALA A 170 -6.86 -3.68 1.00
N ASN A 171 -6.21 -4.45 0.12
CA ASN A 171 -5.77 -5.81 0.36
C ASN A 171 -4.29 -5.90 -0.01
N ALA A 172 -3.45 -6.22 0.96
CA ALA A 172 -2.00 -6.28 0.78
C ALA A 172 -1.51 -7.71 0.85
N ALA A 173 -0.55 -8.06 0.00
CA ALA A 173 0.15 -9.34 0.04
C ALA A 173 1.66 -9.13 -0.07
N PHE A 174 2.39 -9.60 0.93
CA PHE A 174 3.83 -9.64 0.92
C PHE A 174 4.32 -11.00 0.45
N VAL A 175 5.01 -11.03 -0.68
CA VAL A 175 5.49 -12.25 -1.35
C VAL A 175 7.00 -12.35 -1.22
N LEU A 176 7.49 -13.37 -0.54
CA LEU A 176 8.90 -13.66 -0.37
C LEU A 176 9.45 -14.41 -1.59
N LYS A 177 9.59 -13.70 -2.72
CA LYS A 177 10.28 -14.24 -3.89
C LYS A 177 11.79 -14.11 -3.69
N PRO A 178 12.58 -15.19 -3.87
CA PRO A 178 14.05 -15.15 -3.69
C PRO A 178 14.69 -14.00 -4.46
N GLY A 179 15.46 -13.19 -3.78
CA GLY A 179 16.16 -12.01 -4.33
C GLY A 179 15.29 -10.82 -4.72
N LYS A 180 13.97 -11.00 -4.82
CA LYS A 180 13.03 -9.93 -5.20
C LYS A 180 11.73 -10.03 -4.38
N PRO A 181 11.76 -9.76 -3.07
CA PRO A 181 10.54 -9.71 -2.26
C PRO A 181 9.68 -8.52 -2.69
N VAL A 182 8.40 -8.76 -2.89
CA VAL A 182 7.46 -7.74 -3.40
C VAL A 182 6.27 -7.61 -2.46
N LEU A 183 5.92 -6.37 -2.13
CA LEU A 183 4.64 -6.03 -1.51
C LEU A 183 3.66 -5.60 -2.60
N TYR A 184 2.58 -6.35 -2.76
CA TYR A 184 1.44 -5.98 -3.59
C TYR A 184 0.37 -5.34 -2.72
N VAL A 185 -0.18 -4.22 -3.15
CA VAL A 185 -1.29 -3.55 -2.48
C VAL A 185 -2.39 -3.29 -3.50
N GLY A 186 -3.47 -4.04 -3.39
CA GLY A 186 -4.70 -3.82 -4.15
C GLY A 186 -5.55 -2.76 -3.45
N VAL A 187 -6.02 -1.75 -4.17
CA VAL A 187 -6.86 -0.67 -3.65
C VAL A 187 -8.06 -0.46 -4.55
N THR A 188 -9.23 -0.37 -3.95
CA THR A 188 -10.48 -0.01 -4.62
C THR A 188 -11.37 0.83 -3.70
N THR A 189 -12.48 1.35 -4.20
CA THR A 189 -13.49 1.98 -3.34
C THR A 189 -14.17 0.94 -2.44
N ASP A 190 -14.58 1.31 -1.23
CA ASP A 190 -15.22 0.38 -0.29
C ASP A 190 -16.52 -0.23 -0.85
N VAL A 191 -17.24 0.50 -1.70
CA VAL A 191 -18.44 -0.02 -2.39
C VAL A 191 -18.14 -1.12 -3.41
N GLN A 192 -16.90 -1.24 -3.88
CA GLN A 192 -16.46 -2.27 -4.82
C GLN A 192 -15.66 -3.40 -4.13
N ARG A 193 -15.54 -3.35 -2.82
CA ARG A 193 -14.76 -4.29 -2.01
C ARG A 193 -15.07 -5.73 -2.32
N ASP A 194 -16.36 -6.11 -2.26
CA ASP A 194 -16.77 -7.51 -2.40
C ASP A 194 -16.47 -8.08 -3.80
N TYR A 195 -16.52 -7.23 -4.82
CA TYR A 195 -16.12 -7.59 -6.18
C TYR A 195 -14.60 -7.84 -6.29
N PHE A 196 -13.78 -6.92 -5.78
CA PHE A 196 -12.32 -7.01 -5.94
C PHE A 196 -11.62 -7.87 -4.89
N LYS A 197 -12.21 -8.10 -3.72
CA LYS A 197 -11.60 -8.95 -2.68
C LYS A 197 -11.21 -10.32 -3.24
N THR A 198 -12.14 -11.00 -3.89
CA THR A 198 -11.88 -12.32 -4.49
C THR A 198 -10.86 -12.25 -5.62
N ILE A 199 -10.85 -11.17 -6.41
CA ILE A 199 -9.89 -10.97 -7.50
C ILE A 199 -8.48 -10.78 -6.92
N PHE A 200 -8.31 -9.94 -5.90
CA PHE A 200 -7.03 -9.74 -5.23
C PHE A 200 -6.51 -11.05 -4.61
N ASP A 201 -7.36 -11.77 -3.85
CA ASP A 201 -6.98 -13.04 -3.21
C ASP A 201 -6.52 -14.07 -4.24
N ASN A 202 -7.21 -14.19 -5.37
CA ASN A 202 -6.84 -15.10 -6.46
C ASN A 202 -5.56 -14.64 -7.17
N ALA A 203 -5.43 -13.34 -7.42
CA ALA A 203 -4.22 -12.78 -8.03
C ALA A 203 -2.99 -13.05 -7.17
N PHE A 204 -3.07 -12.81 -5.85
CA PHE A 204 -1.96 -13.04 -4.93
C PHE A 204 -1.58 -14.53 -4.82
N LYS A 205 -2.55 -15.44 -4.86
CA LYS A 205 -2.30 -16.89 -4.90
C LYS A 205 -1.66 -17.35 -6.22
N SER A 206 -1.89 -16.63 -7.32
CA SER A 206 -1.40 -16.99 -8.64
C SER A 206 0.03 -16.52 -8.94
N ILE A 207 0.67 -15.75 -8.05
CA ILE A 207 2.01 -15.21 -8.25
C ILE A 207 3.03 -16.36 -8.35
N LYS A 208 3.76 -16.40 -9.47
CA LYS A 208 4.73 -17.44 -9.84
C LYS A 208 6.16 -16.91 -9.80
#